data_ddbfc3025e634628f8bec6bf33955f1a
#
_entry.id   ddbfc3025e634628f8bec6bf33955f1a
#
_cell.length_a   1.000
_cell.length_b   1.000
_cell.length_c   1.000
_cell.angle_alpha   90.00
_cell.angle_beta   90.00
_cell.angle_gamma   90.00
#
_symmetry.space_group_name_H-M   'P 1'
#
loop_
_entity.id
_entity.type
_entity.pdbx_description
1 polymer ?
#
loop_
_entity_poly.entity_id
_entity_poly.type
_entity_poly.pdbx_seq_one_letter_code
_entity_poly.pdbx_strand_id
1 'polypeptide(L)'
;MLVVEDDPAIRALLQDVLRDSGYTVATAETGDQALEQMHEQRPDLVLLDLMLPGMNGWTFLRTRERDRQLATVPILVISAVGPTGTGHAQELGAPVFLHKPFDVSELLAEVNRLCSGPIRQCAWCGQVMDDAGQFRLRSGRKLRWATHGICPNCKEAERQELLT
;
A
#
# COMPACT_ATOMS: atom_id res chain seq x y z
N MET A 1 -9.78 1.79 -0.82
CA MET A 1 -8.89 1.37 -1.90
C MET A 1 -9.49 1.66 -3.26
N LEU A 2 -8.65 1.75 -4.31
CA LEU A 2 -9.07 1.89 -5.70
C LEU A 2 -8.43 0.78 -6.54
N VAL A 3 -9.24 0.05 -7.31
CA VAL A 3 -8.79 -0.96 -8.29
C VAL A 3 -8.94 -0.37 -9.68
N VAL A 4 -7.84 -0.34 -10.45
CA VAL A 4 -7.77 0.19 -11.82
C VAL A 4 -7.42 -0.95 -12.76
N GLU A 5 -8.42 -1.47 -13.46
CA GLU A 5 -8.34 -2.66 -14.32
C GLU A 5 -9.41 -2.52 -15.41
N ASP A 6 -9.06 -2.72 -16.67
CA ASP A 6 -10.00 -2.60 -17.80
C ASP A 6 -10.84 -3.86 -18.00
N ASP A 7 -10.28 -5.05 -17.74
CA ASP A 7 -11.03 -6.30 -17.82
C ASP A 7 -12.11 -6.37 -16.74
N PRO A 8 -13.41 -6.41 -17.10
CA PRO A 8 -14.50 -6.41 -16.14
C PRO A 8 -14.53 -7.65 -15.22
N ALA A 9 -14.05 -8.81 -15.72
CA ALA A 9 -14.05 -10.03 -14.93
C ALA A 9 -12.93 -9.99 -13.87
N ILE A 10 -11.73 -9.53 -14.25
CA ILE A 10 -10.60 -9.36 -13.33
C ILE A 10 -10.94 -8.27 -12.30
N ARG A 11 -11.50 -7.15 -12.74
CA ARG A 11 -11.92 -6.04 -11.89
C ARG A 11 -12.94 -6.48 -10.83
N ALA A 12 -13.97 -7.25 -11.25
CA ALA A 12 -14.98 -7.79 -10.34
C ALA A 12 -14.35 -8.78 -9.34
N LEU A 13 -13.50 -9.70 -9.80
CA LEU A 13 -12.80 -10.65 -8.95
C LEU A 13 -11.96 -9.93 -7.87
N LEU A 14 -11.15 -8.95 -8.26
CA LEU A 14 -10.34 -8.17 -7.33
C LEU A 14 -11.21 -7.43 -6.31
N GLN A 15 -12.31 -6.83 -6.77
CA GLN A 15 -13.25 -6.12 -5.92
C GLN A 15 -13.86 -7.05 -4.86
N ASP A 16 -14.31 -8.23 -5.27
CA ASP A 16 -14.96 -9.20 -4.38
C ASP A 16 -13.95 -9.74 -3.34
N VAL A 17 -12.78 -10.18 -3.78
CA VAL A 17 -11.72 -10.67 -2.89
C VAL A 17 -11.33 -9.65 -1.83
N LEU A 18 -11.20 -8.39 -2.22
CA LEU A 18 -10.80 -7.32 -1.30
C LEU A 18 -11.95 -6.93 -0.36
N ARG A 19 -13.20 -6.93 -0.83
CA ARG A 19 -14.38 -6.69 0.02
C ARG A 19 -14.60 -7.80 1.04
N ASP A 20 -14.44 -9.05 0.64
CA ASP A 20 -14.52 -10.21 1.54
C ASP A 20 -13.42 -10.15 2.63
N SER A 21 -12.31 -9.51 2.31
CA SER A 21 -11.22 -9.24 3.27
C SER A 21 -11.44 -7.99 4.13
N GLY A 22 -12.61 -7.34 4.03
CA GLY A 22 -13.00 -6.20 4.87
C GLY A 22 -12.61 -4.81 4.35
N TYR A 23 -12.15 -4.70 3.10
CA TYR A 23 -11.78 -3.41 2.52
C TYR A 23 -12.95 -2.72 1.81
N THR A 24 -13.01 -1.39 1.88
CA THR A 24 -13.88 -0.58 1.01
C THR A 24 -13.18 -0.37 -0.32
N VAL A 25 -13.82 -0.78 -1.43
CA VAL A 25 -13.21 -0.82 -2.76
C VAL A 25 -14.04 0.00 -3.75
N ALA A 26 -13.42 1.01 -4.35
CA ALA A 26 -13.85 1.68 -5.57
C ALA A 26 -13.13 1.07 -6.78
N THR A 27 -13.68 1.21 -7.97
CA THR A 27 -13.11 0.67 -9.21
C THR A 27 -13.06 1.73 -10.30
N ALA A 28 -12.05 1.65 -11.16
CA ALA A 28 -11.92 2.45 -12.38
C ALA A 28 -11.50 1.56 -13.56
N GLU A 29 -11.92 1.91 -14.77
CA GLU A 29 -11.61 1.17 -15.99
C GLU A 29 -10.43 1.77 -16.76
N THR A 30 -10.13 3.04 -16.49
CA THR A 30 -9.06 3.80 -17.15
C THR A 30 -8.24 4.60 -16.16
N GLY A 31 -7.03 4.98 -16.56
CA GLY A 31 -6.18 5.84 -15.74
C GLY A 31 -6.77 7.23 -15.48
N ASP A 32 -7.48 7.80 -16.47
CA ASP A 32 -8.15 9.11 -16.33
C ASP A 32 -9.22 9.05 -15.24
N GLN A 33 -10.12 8.06 -15.32
CA GLN A 33 -11.16 7.84 -14.32
C GLN A 33 -10.57 7.61 -12.92
N ALA A 34 -9.45 6.89 -12.85
CA ALA A 34 -8.77 6.65 -11.59
C ALA A 34 -8.22 7.94 -10.97
N LEU A 35 -7.60 8.83 -11.78
CA LEU A 35 -7.12 10.13 -11.29
C LEU A 35 -8.26 11.01 -10.78
N GLU A 36 -9.37 11.08 -11.50
CA GLU A 36 -10.56 11.83 -11.08
C GLU A 36 -11.07 11.34 -9.73
N GLN A 37 -11.27 10.03 -9.59
CA GLN A 37 -11.72 9.44 -8.32
C GLN A 37 -10.73 9.69 -7.17
N MET A 38 -9.42 9.63 -7.43
CA MET A 38 -8.39 9.90 -6.43
C MET A 38 -8.40 11.35 -5.95
N HIS A 39 -8.80 12.31 -6.80
CA HIS A 39 -8.97 13.70 -6.40
C HIS A 39 -10.24 13.92 -5.59
N GLU A 40 -11.34 13.24 -5.94
CA GLU A 40 -12.60 13.30 -5.20
C GLU A 40 -12.48 12.65 -3.82
N GLN A 41 -11.92 11.46 -3.78
CA GLN A 41 -11.72 10.69 -2.55
C GLN A 41 -10.39 9.96 -2.60
N ARG A 42 -9.39 10.48 -1.90
CA ARG A 42 -8.06 9.89 -1.82
C ARG A 42 -8.10 8.47 -1.25
N PRO A 43 -7.67 7.43 -2.01
CA PRO A 43 -7.61 6.07 -1.52
C PRO A 43 -6.37 5.83 -0.66
N ASP A 44 -6.44 4.84 0.24
CA ASP A 44 -5.28 4.38 1.04
C ASP A 44 -4.31 3.53 0.22
N LEU A 45 -4.79 2.91 -0.87
CA LEU A 45 -4.00 2.07 -1.78
C LEU A 45 -4.66 2.06 -3.15
N VAL A 46 -3.86 2.06 -4.21
CA VAL A 46 -4.30 1.79 -5.59
C VAL A 46 -3.70 0.47 -6.06
N LEU A 47 -4.56 -0.43 -6.56
CA LEU A 47 -4.17 -1.59 -7.36
C LEU A 47 -4.26 -1.18 -8.83
N LEU A 48 -3.16 -1.27 -9.58
CA LEU A 48 -3.05 -0.72 -10.93
C LEU A 48 -2.61 -1.75 -11.93
N ASP A 49 -3.40 -2.02 -12.97
CA ASP A 49 -2.87 -2.62 -14.19
C ASP A 49 -2.14 -1.58 -15.04
N LEU A 50 -1.04 -1.98 -15.64
CA LEU A 50 -0.28 -1.12 -16.56
C LEU A 50 -0.86 -1.11 -17.97
N MET A 51 -1.57 -2.16 -18.35
CA MET A 51 -2.09 -2.37 -19.72
C MET A 51 -3.52 -1.84 -19.88
N LEU A 52 -3.73 -0.58 -19.49
CA LEU A 52 -5.05 0.08 -19.59
C LEU A 52 -5.24 0.75 -20.96
N PRO A 53 -6.49 0.83 -21.46
CA PRO A 53 -6.82 1.60 -22.65
C PRO A 53 -6.76 3.10 -22.37
N GLY A 54 -6.45 3.89 -23.39
CA GLY A 54 -6.35 5.36 -23.27
C GLY A 54 -5.13 5.77 -22.45
N MET A 55 -5.35 6.27 -21.24
CA MET A 55 -4.25 6.54 -20.32
C MET A 55 -3.74 5.20 -19.75
N ASN A 56 -2.62 4.71 -20.28
CA ASN A 56 -1.97 3.50 -19.77
C ASN A 56 -1.40 3.73 -18.36
N GLY A 57 -1.16 2.63 -17.63
CA GLY A 57 -0.69 2.69 -16.23
C GLY A 57 0.64 3.43 -16.05
N TRP A 58 1.53 3.44 -17.05
CA TRP A 58 2.78 4.22 -17.03
C TRP A 58 2.54 5.72 -17.01
N THR A 59 1.62 6.18 -17.84
CA THR A 59 1.21 7.58 -17.88
C THR A 59 0.50 7.97 -16.59
N PHE A 60 -0.36 7.10 -16.06
CA PHE A 60 -0.99 7.27 -14.76
C PHE A 60 0.06 7.45 -13.63
N LEU A 61 1.04 6.55 -13.52
CA LEU A 61 2.10 6.64 -12.51
C LEU A 61 2.85 7.96 -12.59
N ARG A 62 3.23 8.37 -13.80
CA ARG A 62 3.94 9.63 -14.03
C ARG A 62 3.11 10.87 -13.68
N THR A 63 1.82 10.85 -14.01
CA THR A 63 0.90 11.96 -13.71
C THR A 63 0.68 12.07 -12.21
N ARG A 64 0.42 10.94 -11.55
CA ARG A 64 0.23 10.85 -10.10
C ARG A 64 1.47 11.32 -9.34
N GLU A 65 2.70 10.94 -9.77
CA GLU A 65 3.96 11.34 -9.12
C GLU A 65 4.17 12.86 -9.10
N ARG A 66 3.72 13.54 -10.14
CA ARG A 66 3.81 15.01 -10.26
C ARG A 66 2.78 15.75 -9.40
N ASP A 67 1.75 15.06 -8.96
CA ASP A 67 0.71 15.61 -8.11
C ASP A 67 1.07 15.43 -6.63
N ARG A 68 1.32 16.54 -5.92
CA ARG A 68 1.72 16.51 -4.49
C ARG A 68 0.67 15.86 -3.57
N GLN A 69 -0.60 15.89 -3.94
CA GLN A 69 -1.67 15.29 -3.15
C GLN A 69 -1.72 13.77 -3.34
N LEU A 70 -1.42 13.30 -4.55
CA LEU A 70 -1.52 11.91 -4.93
C LEU A 70 -0.18 11.15 -4.81
N ALA A 71 0.95 11.85 -4.89
CA ALA A 71 2.29 11.25 -4.90
C ALA A 71 2.59 10.31 -3.72
N THR A 72 1.95 10.52 -2.58
CA THR A 72 2.15 9.72 -1.38
C THR A 72 1.18 8.53 -1.24
N VAL A 73 0.21 8.38 -2.14
CA VAL A 73 -0.70 7.22 -2.15
C VAL A 73 0.09 5.98 -2.60
N PRO A 74 0.14 4.90 -1.83
CA PRO A 74 0.85 3.70 -2.24
C PRO A 74 0.18 3.05 -3.46
N ILE A 75 1.01 2.47 -4.34
CA ILE A 75 0.57 1.76 -5.54
C ILE A 75 1.07 0.31 -5.49
N LEU A 76 0.16 -0.63 -5.70
CA LEU A 76 0.46 -2.02 -6.02
C LEU A 76 0.19 -2.21 -7.51
N VAL A 77 1.25 -2.40 -8.29
CA VAL A 77 1.11 -2.71 -9.73
C VAL A 77 0.81 -4.19 -9.89
N ILE A 78 -0.23 -4.50 -10.66
CA ILE A 78 -0.65 -5.86 -10.99
C ILE A 78 -0.65 -5.99 -12.51
N SER A 79 0.37 -6.63 -13.11
CA SER A 79 0.46 -6.69 -14.57
C SER A 79 1.21 -7.92 -15.08
N ALA A 80 0.97 -8.27 -16.35
CA ALA A 80 1.72 -9.28 -17.07
C ALA A 80 3.08 -8.77 -17.60
N VAL A 81 3.41 -7.50 -17.41
CA VAL A 81 4.67 -6.91 -17.88
C VAL A 81 5.86 -7.54 -17.18
N GLY A 82 6.84 -7.97 -17.96
CA GLY A 82 8.03 -8.68 -17.48
C GLY A 82 8.99 -7.84 -16.62
N PRO A 83 10.14 -8.43 -16.19
CA PRO A 83 11.07 -7.83 -15.24
C PRO A 83 11.62 -6.45 -15.62
N THR A 84 11.74 -6.15 -16.91
CA THR A 84 12.16 -4.81 -17.39
C THR A 84 11.16 -3.71 -17.05
N GLY A 85 9.87 -4.04 -16.91
CA GLY A 85 8.84 -3.10 -16.50
C GLY A 85 8.86 -2.80 -15.00
N THR A 86 9.29 -3.74 -14.15
CA THR A 86 9.33 -3.55 -12.70
C THR A 86 10.26 -2.41 -12.28
N GLY A 87 11.46 -2.33 -12.88
CA GLY A 87 12.42 -1.26 -12.60
C GLY A 87 11.83 0.12 -12.92
N HIS A 88 11.21 0.25 -14.09
CA HIS A 88 10.59 1.51 -14.50
C HIS A 88 9.38 1.91 -13.62
N ALA A 89 8.57 0.95 -13.18
CA ALA A 89 7.47 1.22 -12.25
C ALA A 89 8.00 1.70 -10.88
N GLN A 90 9.10 1.13 -10.40
CA GLN A 90 9.74 1.56 -9.15
C GLN A 90 10.28 2.99 -9.24
N GLU A 91 10.89 3.37 -10.36
CA GLU A 91 11.34 4.75 -10.62
C GLU A 91 10.18 5.75 -10.60
N LEU A 92 8.98 5.32 -10.99
CA LEU A 92 7.74 6.12 -10.98
C LEU A 92 6.93 5.98 -9.68
N GLY A 93 7.56 5.55 -8.59
CA GLY A 93 6.96 5.53 -7.25
C GLY A 93 5.97 4.38 -7.01
N ALA A 94 6.07 3.28 -7.78
CA ALA A 94 5.36 2.02 -7.52
C ALA A 94 6.36 0.98 -6.97
N PRO A 95 6.56 0.91 -5.65
CA PRO A 95 7.60 0.07 -5.05
C PRO A 95 7.25 -1.42 -5.05
N VAL A 96 5.99 -1.77 -5.34
CA VAL A 96 5.47 -3.14 -5.25
C VAL A 96 4.85 -3.55 -6.56
N PHE A 97 5.21 -4.72 -7.02
CA PHE A 97 4.78 -5.29 -8.27
C PHE A 97 4.35 -6.75 -8.07
N LEU A 98 3.14 -7.07 -8.53
CA LEU A 98 2.59 -8.41 -8.54
C LEU A 98 2.38 -8.88 -9.98
N HIS A 99 3.03 -9.97 -10.36
CA HIS A 99 2.94 -10.51 -11.72
C HIS A 99 1.68 -11.34 -11.93
N LYS A 100 0.97 -11.10 -13.04
CA LYS A 100 -0.10 -12.00 -13.52
C LYS A 100 0.54 -13.23 -14.19
N PRO A 101 0.10 -14.49 -13.88
CA PRO A 101 -0.90 -14.85 -12.89
C PRO A 101 -0.35 -14.82 -11.45
N PHE A 102 -1.19 -14.49 -10.48
CA PHE A 102 -0.88 -14.46 -9.05
C PHE A 102 -1.94 -15.20 -8.22
N ASP A 103 -1.56 -15.61 -7.03
CA ASP A 103 -2.50 -16.19 -6.08
C ASP A 103 -3.19 -15.12 -5.24
N VAL A 104 -4.45 -15.37 -4.84
CA VAL A 104 -5.21 -14.47 -3.96
C VAL A 104 -4.48 -14.22 -2.64
N SER A 105 -3.82 -15.24 -2.09
CA SER A 105 -3.04 -15.12 -0.86
C SER A 105 -1.85 -14.18 -1.02
N GLU A 106 -1.18 -14.18 -2.18
CA GLU A 106 -0.07 -13.29 -2.50
C GLU A 106 -0.57 -11.84 -2.63
N LEU A 107 -1.68 -11.63 -3.33
CA LEU A 107 -2.34 -10.33 -3.45
C LEU A 107 -2.67 -9.76 -2.06
N LEU A 108 -3.35 -10.54 -1.21
CA LEU A 108 -3.76 -10.09 0.11
C LEU A 108 -2.58 -9.82 1.05
N ALA A 109 -1.50 -10.59 0.93
CA ALA A 109 -0.28 -10.35 1.69
C ALA A 109 0.34 -8.98 1.35
N GLU A 110 0.43 -8.64 0.04
CA GLU A 110 0.96 -7.35 -0.41
C GLU A 110 0.03 -6.19 -0.06
N VAL A 111 -1.28 -6.36 -0.23
CA VAL A 111 -2.28 -5.37 0.18
C VAL A 111 -2.19 -5.08 1.67
N ASN A 112 -2.18 -6.11 2.52
CA ASN A 112 -2.02 -5.96 3.97
C ASN A 112 -0.71 -5.23 4.31
N ARG A 113 0.39 -5.57 3.66
CA ARG A 113 1.69 -4.93 3.87
C ARG A 113 1.66 -3.44 3.57
N LEU A 114 0.99 -3.04 2.47
CA LEU A 114 0.91 -1.65 2.03
C LEU A 114 -0.10 -0.83 2.84
N CYS A 115 -1.22 -1.43 3.24
CA CYS A 115 -2.27 -0.76 4.01
C CYS A 115 -1.93 -0.62 5.50
N SER A 116 -1.16 -1.54 6.06
CA SER A 116 -0.76 -1.48 7.47
C SER A 116 0.19 -0.30 7.77
N GLY A 117 0.62 0.45 6.76
CA GLY A 117 1.60 1.52 6.90
C GLY A 117 2.97 0.99 7.39
N PRO A 118 3.93 1.86 7.64
CA PRO A 118 5.17 1.44 8.26
C PRO A 118 4.87 0.91 9.65
N ILE A 119 5.14 -0.38 9.87
CA ILE A 119 5.02 -1.01 11.18
C ILE A 119 5.87 -0.19 12.16
N ARG A 120 5.24 0.47 13.11
CA ARG A 120 5.96 1.19 14.16
C ARG A 120 6.39 0.21 15.22
N GLN A 121 7.70 0.02 15.33
CA GLN A 121 8.30 -0.78 16.40
C GLN A 121 8.96 0.14 17.40
N CYS A 122 8.74 -0.11 18.70
CA CYS A 122 9.47 0.60 19.73
C CYS A 122 10.96 0.23 19.68
N ALA A 123 11.83 1.22 19.55
CA ALA A 123 13.27 1.02 19.46
C ALA A 123 13.84 0.39 20.75
N TRP A 124 13.19 0.56 21.89
CA TRP A 124 13.65 0.11 23.20
C TRP A 124 13.12 -1.27 23.58
N CYS A 125 11.81 -1.46 23.61
CA CYS A 125 11.21 -2.72 24.06
C CYS A 125 10.81 -3.67 22.92
N GLY A 126 10.92 -3.25 21.65
CA GLY A 126 10.57 -4.05 20.48
C GLY A 126 9.09 -4.30 20.27
N GLN A 127 8.20 -3.71 21.07
CA GLN A 127 6.74 -3.79 20.86
C GLN A 127 6.37 -3.19 19.51
N VAL A 128 5.38 -3.82 18.85
CA VAL A 128 4.85 -3.39 17.55
C VAL A 128 3.50 -2.72 17.76
N MET A 129 3.27 -1.60 17.08
CA MET A 129 1.98 -0.92 17.10
C MET A 129 1.00 -1.70 16.22
N ASP A 130 -0.15 -2.05 16.78
CA ASP A 130 -1.25 -2.68 16.04
C ASP A 130 -2.09 -1.65 15.28
N ASP A 131 -3.05 -2.14 14.49
CA ASP A 131 -3.93 -1.30 13.66
C ASP A 131 -4.83 -0.37 14.49
N ALA A 132 -5.01 -0.67 15.79
CA ALA A 132 -5.71 0.21 16.74
C ALA A 132 -4.79 1.26 17.37
N GLY A 133 -3.52 1.35 16.94
CA GLY A 133 -2.53 2.28 17.46
C GLY A 133 -1.95 1.89 18.82
N GLN A 134 -2.15 0.65 19.28
CA GLN A 134 -1.64 0.16 20.56
C GLN A 134 -0.36 -0.67 20.36
N PHE A 135 0.64 -0.46 21.22
CA PHE A 135 1.87 -1.24 21.21
C PHE A 135 1.66 -2.58 21.92
N ARG A 136 1.95 -3.68 21.24
CA ARG A 136 1.87 -5.05 21.77
C ARG A 136 3.17 -5.82 21.56
N LEU A 137 3.46 -6.74 22.47
CA LEU A 137 4.60 -7.65 22.36
C LEU A 137 4.36 -8.61 21.18
N ARG A 138 5.22 -8.55 20.20
CA ARG A 138 5.32 -9.57 19.16
C ARG A 138 6.66 -10.27 19.33
N SER A 139 6.65 -11.61 19.44
CA SER A 139 7.82 -12.39 19.75
C SER A 139 8.96 -12.22 18.73
N GLY A 140 10.06 -11.65 19.16
CA GLY A 140 11.39 -12.15 18.89
C GLY A 140 12.17 -11.64 17.70
N ARG A 141 11.72 -10.74 16.78
CA ARG A 141 12.59 -10.22 15.71
C ARG A 141 12.39 -8.73 15.45
N LYS A 142 13.49 -7.97 15.46
CA LYS A 142 13.52 -6.60 14.92
C LYS A 142 13.16 -6.66 13.44
N LEU A 143 12.09 -5.99 13.05
CA LEU A 143 11.65 -5.93 11.68
C LEU A 143 12.55 -4.96 10.90
N ARG A 144 13.18 -5.44 9.83
CA ARG A 144 14.16 -4.64 9.03
C ARG A 144 13.55 -3.42 8.32
N TRP A 145 12.21 -3.36 8.22
CA TRP A 145 11.45 -2.31 7.54
C TRP A 145 10.51 -1.51 8.45
N ALA A 146 10.62 -1.67 9.77
CA ALA A 146 9.82 -0.91 10.71
C ALA A 146 10.38 0.51 10.89
N THR A 147 9.52 1.52 10.92
CA THR A 147 9.92 2.83 11.44
C THR A 147 10.03 2.74 12.96
N HIS A 148 11.15 3.16 13.49
CA HIS A 148 11.41 3.08 14.91
C HIS A 148 10.92 4.36 15.61
N GLY A 149 10.10 4.18 16.63
CA GLY A 149 9.67 5.22 17.55
C GLY A 149 9.84 4.72 19.00
N ILE A 150 9.46 5.52 19.97
CA ILE A 150 9.42 5.13 21.37
C ILE A 150 7.96 4.95 21.76
N CYS A 151 7.57 3.77 22.30
CA CYS A 151 6.21 3.55 22.78
C CYS A 151 5.92 4.39 24.04
N PRO A 152 4.65 4.68 24.35
CA PRO A 152 4.28 5.51 25.50
C PRO A 152 4.89 5.03 26.83
N ASN A 153 4.91 3.72 27.06
CA ASN A 153 5.45 3.13 28.30
C ASN A 153 6.97 3.35 28.43
N CYS A 154 7.72 3.21 27.33
CA CYS A 154 9.16 3.47 27.33
C CYS A 154 9.48 4.97 27.45
N LYS A 155 8.64 5.82 26.88
CA LYS A 155 8.76 7.28 26.99
C LYS A 155 8.49 7.77 28.40
N GLU A 156 7.56 7.13 29.11
CA GLU A 156 7.28 7.42 30.53
C GLU A 156 8.43 6.96 31.43
N ALA A 157 9.01 5.78 31.17
CA ALA A 157 10.18 5.27 31.91
C ALA A 157 11.40 6.20 31.79
N GLU A 158 11.67 6.71 30.55
CA GLU A 158 12.74 7.68 30.30
C GLU A 158 12.53 8.98 31.09
N ARG A 159 11.28 9.47 31.18
CA ARG A 159 10.94 10.65 31.98
C ARG A 159 11.20 10.47 33.49
N GLN A 160 10.95 9.27 34.02
CA GLN A 160 11.17 8.96 35.42
C GLN A 160 12.65 8.83 35.75
N GLU A 161 13.48 8.31 34.84
CA GLU A 161 14.94 8.24 35.04
C GLU A 161 15.63 9.61 34.98
N LEU A 162 15.06 10.58 34.25
CA LEU A 162 15.58 11.95 34.16
C LEU A 162 15.21 12.83 35.37
N LEU A 163 14.32 12.34 36.25
CA LEU A 163 13.84 13.08 37.46
C LEU A 163 14.44 12.53 38.76
N THR A 164 15.35 11.56 38.70
CA THR A 164 16.11 11.00 39.82
C THR A 164 17.59 11.32 39.68
#